data_07ca6ee012e72766538addf9a658b2fc
#
_entry.id   07ca6ee012e72766538addf9a658b2fc
#
_cell.length_a   1.000
_cell.length_b   1.000
_cell.length_c   1.000
_cell.angle_alpha   90.00
_cell.angle_beta   90.00
_cell.angle_gamma   90.00
#
_symmetry.space_group_name_H-M   'P 1'
#
loop_
_entity.id
_entity.type
_entity.pdbx_description
1 polymer ?
#
loop_
_entity_poly.entity_id
_entity_poly.type
_entity_poly.pdbx_seq_one_letter_code
_entity_poly.pdbx_strand_id
1 'polypeptide(L)'
;MKEMCMHYKSRLTEEMADIKAYMDMSCELKKSGNDLEAQILKDIAKDESTHAKHLIHILEKNDYNMEDTENALHVMLAEYKL
;
A
#
# COMPACT_ATOMS: atom_id res chain seq x y z
N MET A 1 8.37 20.51 10.87
CA MET A 1 8.71 19.49 9.85
C MET A 1 8.73 18.07 10.41
N LYS A 2 9.42 17.82 11.54
CA LYS A 2 9.46 16.48 12.16
C LYS A 2 8.07 15.92 12.47
N GLU A 3 7.19 16.74 13.05
CA GLU A 3 5.82 16.32 13.40
C GLU A 3 5.01 15.96 12.17
N MET A 4 5.12 16.77 11.11
CA MET A 4 4.45 16.52 9.85
C MET A 4 4.95 15.21 9.22
N CYS A 5 6.26 14.96 9.26
CA CYS A 5 6.82 13.72 8.75
C CYS A 5 6.38 12.49 9.54
N MET A 6 6.16 12.62 10.84
CA MET A 6 5.62 11.55 11.66
C MET A 6 4.19 11.18 11.24
N HIS A 7 3.36 12.17 10.91
CA HIS A 7 2.03 11.91 10.36
C HIS A 7 2.11 11.15 9.04
N TYR A 8 3.00 11.54 8.15
CA TYR A 8 3.20 10.84 6.87
C TYR A 8 3.67 9.40 7.07
N LYS A 9 4.57 9.17 8.02
CA LYS A 9 5.04 7.80 8.35
C LYS A 9 3.91 6.94 8.89
N SER A 10 3.11 7.47 9.80
CA SER A 10 1.96 6.78 10.36
C SER A 10 0.95 6.44 9.27
N ARG A 11 0.66 7.39 8.40
CA ARG A 11 -0.25 7.20 7.29
C ARG A 11 0.27 6.16 6.30
N LEU A 12 1.57 6.18 6.01
CA LEU A 12 2.21 5.20 5.14
C LEU A 12 2.07 3.78 5.69
N THR A 13 2.28 3.60 6.98
CA THR A 13 2.10 2.31 7.65
C THR A 13 0.66 1.81 7.47
N GLU A 14 -0.33 2.70 7.65
CA GLU A 14 -1.74 2.37 7.45
C GLU A 14 -2.04 1.97 6.00
N GLU A 15 -1.53 2.73 5.02
CA GLU A 15 -1.74 2.44 3.60
C GLU A 15 -1.18 1.06 3.24
N MET A 16 0.02 0.73 3.73
CA MET A 16 0.64 -0.56 3.44
C MET A 16 -0.13 -1.72 4.08
N ALA A 17 -0.62 -1.54 5.30
CA ALA A 17 -1.48 -2.53 5.97
C ALA A 17 -2.80 -2.71 5.21
N ASP A 18 -3.37 -1.63 4.69
CA ASP A 18 -4.61 -1.65 3.92
C ASP A 18 -4.45 -2.41 2.60
N ILE A 19 -3.32 -2.22 1.90
CA ILE A 19 -3.03 -2.98 0.67
C ILE A 19 -3.13 -4.48 0.96
N LYS A 20 -2.45 -4.93 2.01
CA LYS A 20 -2.47 -6.35 2.40
C LYS A 20 -3.88 -6.81 2.73
N ALA A 21 -4.62 -6.06 3.54
CA ALA A 21 -5.97 -6.41 3.94
C ALA A 21 -6.92 -6.54 2.75
N TYR A 22 -6.91 -5.57 1.84
CA TYR A 22 -7.75 -5.60 0.65
C TYR A 22 -7.38 -6.74 -0.28
N MET A 23 -6.09 -7.04 -0.45
CA MET A 23 -5.67 -8.13 -1.32
C MET A 23 -6.00 -9.50 -0.72
N ASP A 24 -5.87 -9.67 0.59
CA ASP A 24 -6.27 -10.91 1.25
C ASP A 24 -7.78 -11.15 1.09
N MET A 25 -8.60 -10.10 1.28
CA MET A 25 -10.06 -10.19 1.06
C MET A 25 -10.39 -10.48 -0.41
N SER A 26 -9.68 -9.84 -1.34
CA SER A 26 -9.85 -10.08 -2.76
C SER A 26 -9.59 -11.55 -3.12
N CYS A 27 -8.52 -12.12 -2.59
CA CYS A 27 -8.19 -13.53 -2.82
C CYS A 27 -9.29 -14.47 -2.29
N GLU A 28 -9.83 -14.18 -1.11
CA GLU A 28 -10.93 -14.97 -0.54
C GLU A 28 -12.19 -14.90 -1.40
N LEU A 29 -12.54 -13.72 -1.86
CA LEU A 29 -13.70 -13.52 -2.73
C LEU A 29 -13.53 -14.27 -4.05
N LYS A 30 -12.35 -14.24 -4.63
CA LYS A 30 -12.03 -14.94 -5.86
C LYS A 30 -12.21 -16.46 -5.68
N LYS A 31 -11.71 -17.00 -4.58
CA LYS A 31 -11.86 -18.42 -4.25
C LYS A 31 -13.31 -18.83 -4.11
N SER A 32 -14.19 -17.92 -3.69
CA SER A 32 -15.62 -18.15 -3.53
C SER A 32 -16.41 -17.88 -4.82
N GLY A 33 -15.74 -17.57 -5.93
CA GLY A 33 -16.37 -17.29 -7.21
C GLY A 33 -16.94 -15.88 -7.36
N ASN A 34 -16.62 -14.96 -6.42
CA ASN A 34 -17.06 -13.56 -6.45
C ASN A 34 -16.04 -12.69 -7.17
N ASP A 35 -15.86 -12.94 -8.47
CA ASP A 35 -14.78 -12.30 -9.25
C ASP A 35 -14.94 -10.78 -9.36
N LEU A 36 -16.18 -10.28 -9.49
CA LEU A 36 -16.43 -8.84 -9.59
C LEU A 36 -16.02 -8.11 -8.31
N GLU A 37 -16.46 -8.61 -7.16
CA GLU A 37 -16.15 -8.03 -5.85
C GLU A 37 -14.66 -8.14 -5.57
N ALA A 38 -14.04 -9.27 -5.95
CA ALA A 38 -12.59 -9.45 -5.83
C ALA A 38 -11.83 -8.37 -6.61
N GLN A 39 -12.27 -8.05 -7.83
CA GLN A 39 -11.65 -7.02 -8.65
C GLN A 39 -11.82 -5.63 -8.05
N ILE A 40 -12.98 -5.33 -7.47
CA ILE A 40 -13.23 -4.05 -6.79
C ILE A 40 -12.22 -3.85 -5.66
N LEU A 41 -12.00 -4.87 -4.83
CA LEU A 41 -11.05 -4.77 -3.72
C LEU A 41 -9.60 -4.65 -4.22
N LYS A 42 -9.28 -5.33 -5.31
CA LYS A 42 -7.96 -5.20 -5.94
C LYS A 42 -7.73 -3.77 -6.45
N ASP A 43 -8.74 -3.16 -7.04
CA ASP A 43 -8.66 -1.77 -7.52
C ASP A 43 -8.43 -0.80 -6.35
N ILE A 44 -9.08 -1.02 -5.21
CA ILE A 44 -8.84 -0.24 -3.99
C ILE A 44 -7.38 -0.40 -3.54
N ALA A 45 -6.86 -1.63 -3.54
CA ALA A 45 -5.47 -1.89 -3.17
C ALA A 45 -4.48 -1.16 -4.10
N LYS A 46 -4.79 -1.09 -5.40
CA LYS A 46 -3.97 -0.32 -6.36
C LYS A 46 -3.95 1.17 -6.01
N ASP A 47 -5.09 1.74 -5.65
CA ASP A 47 -5.17 3.14 -5.23
C ASP A 47 -4.34 3.38 -3.98
N GLU A 48 -4.42 2.48 -2.99
CA GLU A 48 -3.62 2.56 -1.77
C GLU A 48 -2.12 2.48 -2.09
N SER A 49 -1.72 1.67 -3.07
CA SER A 49 -0.31 1.57 -3.48
C SER A 49 0.20 2.88 -4.08
N THR A 50 -0.63 3.58 -4.83
CA THR A 50 -0.30 4.89 -5.37
C THR A 50 -0.12 5.91 -4.25
N HIS A 51 -1.01 5.90 -3.26
CA HIS A 51 -0.90 6.76 -2.07
C HIS A 51 0.40 6.48 -1.31
N ALA A 52 0.74 5.21 -1.12
CA ALA A 52 1.98 4.82 -0.44
C ALA A 52 3.21 5.35 -1.16
N LYS A 53 3.25 5.25 -2.49
CA LYS A 53 4.36 5.79 -3.29
C LYS A 53 4.49 7.30 -3.14
N HIS A 54 3.37 8.02 -3.12
CA HIS A 54 3.36 9.48 -2.92
C HIS A 54 3.88 9.84 -1.53
N LEU A 55 3.49 9.12 -0.49
CA LEU A 55 3.96 9.37 0.87
C LEU A 55 5.47 9.11 1.00
N ILE A 56 5.97 8.05 0.37
CA ILE A 56 7.40 7.76 0.32
C ILE A 56 8.14 8.93 -0.34
N HIS A 57 7.64 9.43 -1.46
CA HIS A 57 8.24 10.55 -2.17
C HIS A 57 8.32 11.80 -1.29
N ILE A 58 7.24 12.13 -0.57
CA ILE A 58 7.22 13.27 0.36
C ILE A 58 8.26 13.10 1.45
N LEU A 59 8.36 11.90 2.03
CA LEU A 59 9.33 11.62 3.08
C LEU A 59 10.77 11.72 2.58
N GLU A 60 11.05 11.19 1.39
CA GLU A 60 12.37 11.30 0.77
C GLU A 60 12.76 12.76 0.51
N LYS A 61 11.82 13.58 0.09
CA LYS A 61 12.03 15.03 -0.11
C LYS A 61 12.35 15.75 1.19
N ASN A 62 12.00 15.18 2.33
CA ASN A 62 12.27 15.72 3.65
C ASN A 62 13.43 14.98 4.34
N ASP A 63 14.32 14.42 3.55
CA ASP A 63 15.59 13.80 3.98
C ASP A 63 15.43 12.53 4.83
N TYR A 64 14.26 11.86 4.76
CA TYR A 64 14.11 10.54 5.38
C TYR A 64 14.59 9.46 4.42
N ASN A 65 15.34 8.52 4.95
CA ASN A 65 15.76 7.35 4.18
C ASN A 65 14.61 6.34 4.16
N MET A 66 14.00 6.15 2.99
CA MET A 66 12.85 5.28 2.81
C MET A 66 13.20 4.00 2.02
N GLU A 67 14.48 3.69 1.85
CA GLU A 67 14.93 2.57 1.04
C GLU A 67 14.30 1.24 1.47
N ASP A 68 14.36 0.92 2.76
CA ASP A 68 13.81 -0.33 3.26
C ASP A 68 12.28 -0.40 3.08
N THR A 69 11.60 0.70 3.34
CA THR A 69 10.14 0.78 3.17
C THR A 69 9.75 0.66 1.70
N GLU A 70 10.48 1.33 0.83
CA GLU A 70 10.26 1.25 -0.62
C GLU A 70 10.46 -0.17 -1.13
N ASN A 71 11.51 -0.85 -0.67
CA ASN A 71 11.77 -2.25 -1.03
C ASN A 71 10.66 -3.16 -0.51
N ALA A 72 10.19 -2.96 0.72
CA ALA A 72 9.10 -3.72 1.28
C ALA A 72 7.80 -3.55 0.48
N LEU A 73 7.52 -2.32 0.05
CA LEU A 73 6.36 -2.03 -0.79
C LEU A 73 6.49 -2.75 -2.13
N HIS A 74 7.64 -2.68 -2.78
CA HIS A 74 7.88 -3.36 -4.06
C HIS A 74 7.67 -4.87 -3.96
N VAL A 75 8.19 -5.49 -2.90
CA VAL A 75 8.02 -6.94 -2.66
C VAL A 75 6.53 -7.27 -2.52
N MET A 76 5.81 -6.51 -1.71
CA MET A 76 4.38 -6.72 -1.49
C MET A 76 3.58 -6.57 -2.78
N LEU A 77 3.86 -5.53 -3.57
CA LEU A 77 3.17 -5.29 -4.84
C LEU A 77 3.44 -6.41 -5.84
N ALA A 78 4.67 -6.93 -5.87
CA ALA A 78 5.02 -8.05 -6.73
C ALA A 78 4.27 -9.33 -6.32
N GLU A 79 4.18 -9.62 -5.02
CA GLU A 79 3.46 -10.79 -4.51
C GLU A 79 1.98 -10.76 -4.90
N TYR A 80 1.35 -9.61 -4.85
CA TYR A 80 -0.06 -9.44 -5.21
C TYR A 80 -0.30 -9.11 -6.68
N LYS A 81 0.77 -8.98 -7.46
CA LYS A 81 0.72 -8.61 -8.89
C LYS A 81 0.00 -7.26 -9.11
N LEU A 82 0.33 -6.35 -8.25
CA LEU A 82 -0.09 -4.96 -8.38
C LEU A 82 1.00 -4.14 -9.07
#